data_4c08b2682ffe59177865e6383521d912
#
_entry.id   4c08b2682ffe59177865e6383521d912
#
_cell.length_a   1.000
_cell.length_b   1.000
_cell.length_c   1.000
_cell.angle_alpha   90.00
_cell.angle_beta   90.00
_cell.angle_gamma   90.00
#
_symmetry.space_group_name_H-M   'P 1'
#
loop_
_entity.id
_entity.type
_entity.pdbx_description
1 polymer ?
#
loop_
_entity_poly.entity_id
_entity_poly.type
_entity_poly.pdbx_seq_one_letter_code
_entity_poly.pdbx_strand_id
1 'polypeptide(L)'
;HFSPSPNVFTNEGFELLDPIVKACKENNIYLILDMHAAPGAQNTNDFSDSDGETAKLFTEYENQVWLASTWRYIAEYYANEPIIGAYDLLNEPVIPWGYGPELLKNIYVRSIDSIRTVDPNHIVIIEGNWYGNDHTGLLPPFDDEMVYSFHHYIGSSADTNWIHQY
;
A
#
# COMPACT_ATOMS: atom_id res chain seq x y z
N HIS A 1 16.05 -0.07 -0.93
CA HIS A 1 15.26 -0.06 0.33
C HIS A 1 15.11 1.37 0.84
N PHE A 2 13.95 1.72 1.38
CA PHE A 2 13.73 2.98 2.12
C PHE A 2 14.06 2.82 3.60
N SER A 3 13.78 1.65 4.16
CA SER A 3 13.96 1.33 5.56
C SER A 3 14.41 -0.14 5.70
N PRO A 4 15.70 -0.41 5.86
CA PRO A 4 16.23 -1.77 5.96
C PRO A 4 15.94 -2.46 7.30
N SER A 5 15.56 -1.69 8.31
CA SER A 5 15.13 -2.19 9.63
C SER A 5 14.30 -1.13 10.34
N PRO A 6 13.55 -1.47 11.40
CA PRO A 6 12.73 -0.51 12.15
C PRO A 6 13.52 0.74 12.55
N ASN A 7 12.96 1.92 12.29
CA ASN A 7 13.55 3.23 12.58
C ASN A 7 14.91 3.55 11.93
N VAL A 8 15.34 2.75 10.96
CA VAL A 8 16.53 3.03 10.13
C VAL A 8 16.06 3.38 8.73
N PHE A 9 16.35 4.59 8.27
CA PHE A 9 15.95 5.09 6.96
C PHE A 9 17.17 5.38 6.08
N THR A 10 17.05 5.13 4.78
CA THR A 10 18.12 5.37 3.80
C THR A 10 17.57 6.08 2.58
N ASN A 11 18.45 6.80 1.87
CA ASN A 11 18.10 7.49 0.63
C ASN A 11 18.15 6.58 -0.60
N GLU A 12 18.57 5.34 -0.48
CA GLU A 12 18.73 4.41 -1.61
C GLU A 12 17.45 4.26 -2.45
N GLY A 13 16.28 4.22 -1.79
CA GLY A 13 14.99 4.15 -2.47
C GLY A 13 14.73 5.40 -3.31
N PHE A 14 15.06 6.58 -2.80
CA PHE A 14 14.90 7.85 -3.53
C PHE A 14 15.88 7.96 -4.70
N GLU A 15 17.12 7.52 -4.53
CA GLU A 15 18.11 7.49 -5.62
C GLU A 15 17.64 6.65 -6.82
N LEU A 16 16.84 5.61 -6.56
CA LEU A 16 16.23 4.78 -7.61
C LEU A 16 14.95 5.41 -8.18
N LEU A 17 14.12 6.04 -7.36
CA LEU A 17 12.84 6.61 -7.79
C LEU A 17 12.96 7.98 -8.43
N ASP A 18 13.86 8.85 -7.99
CA ASP A 18 13.97 10.22 -8.50
C ASP A 18 14.19 10.32 -10.02
N PRO A 19 14.99 9.44 -10.66
CA PRO A 19 15.07 9.41 -12.12
C PRO A 19 13.73 9.08 -12.80
N ILE A 20 12.92 8.21 -12.20
CA ILE A 20 11.59 7.82 -12.69
C ILE A 20 10.62 8.98 -12.51
N VAL A 21 10.58 9.57 -11.32
CA VAL A 21 9.77 10.77 -11.02
C VAL A 21 10.08 11.89 -12.00
N LYS A 22 11.36 12.15 -12.25
CA LYS A 22 11.80 13.14 -13.25
C LYS A 22 11.30 12.81 -14.65
N ALA A 23 11.46 11.57 -15.10
CA ALA A 23 10.98 11.15 -16.42
C ALA A 23 9.46 11.27 -16.55
N CYS A 24 8.70 10.90 -15.51
CA CYS A 24 7.26 11.06 -15.47
C CYS A 24 6.86 12.54 -15.55
N LYS A 25 7.54 13.40 -14.82
CA LYS A 25 7.33 14.85 -14.84
C LYS A 25 7.58 15.46 -16.22
N GLU A 26 8.66 15.09 -16.89
CA GLU A 26 9.00 15.54 -18.23
C GLU A 26 7.98 15.10 -19.29
N ASN A 27 7.25 14.02 -19.05
CA ASN A 27 6.25 13.46 -19.96
C ASN A 27 4.80 13.69 -19.49
N ASN A 28 4.55 14.42 -18.41
CA ASN A 28 3.22 14.64 -17.82
C ASN A 28 2.47 13.34 -17.50
N ILE A 29 3.16 12.36 -16.93
CA ILE A 29 2.60 11.08 -16.49
C ILE A 29 2.57 11.06 -14.97
N TYR A 30 1.40 10.90 -14.38
CA TYR A 30 1.29 10.72 -12.94
C TYR A 30 1.84 9.36 -12.51
N LEU A 31 2.50 9.36 -11.36
CA LEU A 31 3.08 8.17 -10.76
C LEU A 31 2.33 7.80 -9.49
N ILE A 32 2.02 6.53 -9.31
CA ILE A 32 1.52 5.96 -8.06
C ILE A 32 2.67 5.18 -7.42
N LEU A 33 2.97 5.47 -6.16
CA LEU A 33 3.94 4.71 -5.39
C LEU A 33 3.21 3.57 -4.67
N ASP A 34 3.63 2.35 -4.93
CA ASP A 34 3.02 1.13 -4.40
C ASP A 34 3.96 0.44 -3.40
N MET A 35 3.43 0.09 -2.22
CA MET A 35 4.11 -0.76 -1.24
C MET A 35 3.89 -2.23 -1.60
N HIS A 36 4.70 -2.71 -2.52
CA HIS A 36 4.58 -4.07 -3.05
C HIS A 36 5.12 -5.16 -2.11
N ALA A 37 6.02 -4.80 -1.20
CA ALA A 37 6.55 -5.69 -0.17
C ALA A 37 6.68 -4.93 1.16
N ALA A 38 5.73 -5.13 2.04
CA ALA A 38 5.68 -4.48 3.35
C ALA A 38 6.57 -5.19 4.38
N PRO A 39 7.02 -4.49 5.43
CA PRO A 39 7.69 -5.14 6.55
C PRO A 39 6.92 -6.34 7.09
N GLY A 40 7.55 -7.51 7.11
CA GLY A 40 6.93 -8.75 7.57
C GLY A 40 5.95 -9.39 6.60
N ALA A 41 5.86 -8.88 5.36
CA ALA A 41 4.98 -9.32 4.27
C ALA A 41 3.48 -9.17 4.57
N GLN A 42 2.71 -8.78 3.57
CA GLN A 42 1.25 -8.60 3.63
C GLN A 42 0.46 -9.81 3.14
N ASN A 43 1.12 -10.78 2.54
CA ASN A 43 0.59 -12.09 2.16
C ASN A 43 1.73 -13.12 2.17
N THR A 44 1.45 -14.37 1.84
CA THR A 44 2.46 -15.45 1.89
C THR A 44 3.13 -15.74 0.54
N ASN A 45 2.88 -14.91 -0.48
CA ASN A 45 3.49 -15.10 -1.79
C ASN A 45 4.88 -14.45 -1.87
N ASP A 46 5.67 -14.90 -2.81
CA ASP A 46 7.05 -14.45 -3.06
C ASP A 46 7.13 -12.97 -3.47
N PHE A 47 6.13 -12.45 -4.19
CA PHE A 47 6.08 -11.05 -4.59
C PHE A 47 5.90 -10.06 -3.41
N SER A 48 5.50 -10.52 -2.23
CA SER A 48 5.45 -9.72 -1.01
C SER A 48 6.73 -9.82 -0.16
N ASP A 49 7.80 -10.41 -0.70
CA ASP A 49 9.05 -10.71 0.01
C ASP A 49 8.84 -11.60 1.25
N SER A 50 7.86 -12.51 1.15
CA SER A 50 7.47 -13.44 2.21
C SER A 50 8.39 -14.66 2.26
N ASP A 51 8.54 -15.22 3.47
CA ASP A 51 9.16 -16.53 3.68
C ASP A 51 8.23 -17.72 3.31
N GLY A 52 7.00 -17.42 2.88
CA GLY A 52 5.98 -18.41 2.50
C GLY A 52 5.17 -18.97 3.67
N GLU A 53 5.48 -18.58 4.91
CA GLU A 53 4.83 -19.15 6.10
C GLU A 53 3.67 -18.27 6.61
N THR A 54 4.00 -17.06 7.03
CA THR A 54 3.01 -16.17 7.67
C THR A 54 3.22 -14.72 7.24
N ALA A 55 2.13 -14.02 6.94
CA ALA A 55 2.13 -12.57 6.74
C ALA A 55 2.32 -11.86 8.09
N LYS A 56 3.57 -11.68 8.50
CA LYS A 56 3.96 -11.14 9.82
C LYS A 56 3.57 -9.69 10.04
N LEU A 57 3.26 -8.95 8.98
CA LEU A 57 2.66 -7.62 9.09
C LEU A 57 1.40 -7.64 9.97
N PHE A 58 0.59 -8.69 9.87
CA PHE A 58 -0.66 -8.80 10.63
C PHE A 58 -0.45 -9.31 12.06
N THR A 59 0.55 -10.15 12.29
CA THR A 59 0.75 -10.84 13.57
C THR A 59 1.75 -10.15 14.49
N GLU A 60 2.61 -9.31 13.95
CA GLU A 60 3.67 -8.60 14.68
C GLU A 60 3.45 -7.09 14.61
N TYR A 61 3.04 -6.50 15.73
CA TYR A 61 2.75 -5.06 15.83
C TYR A 61 3.91 -4.16 15.39
N GLU A 62 5.14 -4.59 15.61
CA GLU A 62 6.34 -3.84 15.23
C GLU A 62 6.44 -3.64 13.71
N ASN A 63 6.00 -4.62 12.92
CA ASN A 63 5.96 -4.50 11.45
C ASN A 63 4.94 -3.46 10.99
N GLN A 64 3.81 -3.32 11.69
CA GLN A 64 2.80 -2.29 11.40
C GLN A 64 3.32 -0.88 11.69
N VAL A 65 4.05 -0.72 12.79
CA VAL A 65 4.70 0.57 13.14
C VAL A 65 5.81 0.88 12.14
N TRP A 66 6.57 -0.12 11.74
CA TRP A 66 7.61 0.02 10.73
C TRP A 66 7.03 0.45 9.38
N LEU A 67 5.97 -0.20 8.90
CA LEU A 67 5.26 0.20 7.68
C LEU A 67 4.82 1.68 7.74
N ALA A 68 4.14 2.07 8.81
CA ALA A 68 3.64 3.44 8.97
C ALA A 68 4.77 4.49 9.01
N SER A 69 5.89 4.17 9.67
CA SER A 69 7.05 5.07 9.71
C SER A 69 7.77 5.15 8.36
N THR A 70 7.79 4.05 7.60
CA THR A 70 8.34 4.03 6.24
C THR A 70 7.50 4.89 5.30
N TRP A 71 6.18 4.77 5.35
CA TRP A 71 5.29 5.63 4.57
C TRP A 71 5.44 7.10 4.94
N ARG A 72 5.53 7.43 6.25
CA ARG A 72 5.80 8.80 6.67
C ARG A 72 7.09 9.35 6.06
N TYR A 73 8.16 8.55 6.07
CA TYR A 73 9.45 8.94 5.51
C TYR A 73 9.39 9.20 4.00
N ILE A 74 8.68 8.35 3.25
CA ILE A 74 8.44 8.51 1.81
C ILE A 74 7.58 9.75 1.54
N ALA A 75 6.48 9.89 2.27
CA ALA A 75 5.55 11.01 2.10
C ALA A 75 6.21 12.36 2.43
N GLU A 76 7.04 12.44 3.48
CA GLU A 76 7.78 13.66 3.84
C GLU A 76 8.70 14.12 2.69
N TYR A 77 9.34 13.19 2.00
CA TYR A 77 10.22 13.50 0.87
C TYR A 77 9.44 14.00 -0.36
N TYR A 78 8.31 13.38 -0.68
CA TYR A 78 7.51 13.70 -1.86
C TYR A 78 6.31 14.62 -1.61
N ALA A 79 6.10 15.14 -0.41
CA ALA A 79 4.93 15.96 -0.04
C ALA A 79 4.64 17.15 -0.99
N ASN A 80 5.64 17.65 -1.69
CA ASN A 80 5.53 18.78 -2.61
C ASN A 80 5.77 18.38 -4.08
N GLU A 81 5.77 17.10 -4.43
CA GLU A 81 5.97 16.63 -5.80
C GLU A 81 4.63 16.24 -6.45
N PRO A 82 3.99 17.14 -7.20
CA PRO A 82 2.64 16.92 -7.72
C PRO A 82 2.54 15.85 -8.82
N ILE A 83 3.67 15.32 -9.30
CA ILE A 83 3.64 14.23 -10.27
C ILE A 83 3.39 12.88 -9.60
N ILE A 84 3.66 12.78 -8.29
CA ILE A 84 3.16 11.68 -7.48
C ILE A 84 1.64 11.87 -7.32
N GLY A 85 0.85 11.03 -7.93
CA GLY A 85 -0.61 11.12 -7.89
C GLY A 85 -1.21 10.50 -6.64
N ALA A 86 -0.61 9.43 -6.15
CA ALA A 86 -1.10 8.71 -4.98
C ALA A 86 -0.03 7.81 -4.34
N TYR A 87 -0.30 7.40 -3.10
CA TYR A 87 0.40 6.34 -2.38
C TYR A 87 -0.53 5.13 -2.24
N ASP A 88 -0.20 4.02 -2.89
CA ASP A 88 -0.87 2.73 -2.71
C ASP A 88 -0.24 2.03 -1.51
N LEU A 89 -1.00 1.99 -0.41
CA LEU A 89 -0.41 1.73 0.90
C LEU A 89 0.00 0.28 1.11
N LEU A 90 -0.61 -0.66 0.38
CA LEU A 90 -0.33 -2.08 0.60
C LEU A 90 -0.91 -2.93 -0.54
N ASN A 91 -0.03 -3.44 -1.42
CA ASN A 91 -0.43 -4.30 -2.52
C ASN A 91 -0.93 -5.68 -2.04
N GLU A 92 -2.12 -6.06 -2.46
CA GLU A 92 -2.69 -7.42 -2.35
C GLU A 92 -2.61 -8.06 -0.94
N PRO A 93 -3.13 -7.41 0.11
CA PRO A 93 -3.09 -7.97 1.45
C PRO A 93 -3.96 -9.22 1.59
N VAL A 94 -3.48 -10.17 2.40
CA VAL A 94 -4.24 -11.37 2.79
C VAL A 94 -4.16 -11.56 4.30
N ILE A 95 -5.25 -11.25 4.99
CA ILE A 95 -5.34 -11.38 6.44
C ILE A 95 -5.24 -12.86 6.83
N PRO A 96 -4.34 -13.25 7.75
CA PRO A 96 -4.21 -14.63 8.20
C PRO A 96 -5.50 -15.14 8.85
N TRP A 97 -5.71 -16.45 8.78
CA TRP A 97 -6.85 -17.10 9.42
C TRP A 97 -6.91 -16.80 10.93
N GLY A 98 -8.11 -16.49 11.41
CA GLY A 98 -8.35 -16.18 12.84
C GLY A 98 -8.30 -14.67 13.17
N TYR A 99 -7.95 -13.82 12.23
CA TYR A 99 -8.01 -12.37 12.38
C TYR A 99 -9.18 -11.77 11.58
N GLY A 100 -9.74 -10.69 12.09
CA GLY A 100 -10.87 -9.98 11.45
C GLY A 100 -10.42 -8.82 10.54
N PRO A 101 -11.35 -8.29 9.73
CA PRO A 101 -11.07 -7.19 8.80
C PRO A 101 -10.64 -5.89 9.49
N GLU A 102 -11.00 -5.69 10.75
CA GLU A 102 -10.57 -4.54 11.56
C GLU A 102 -9.06 -4.42 11.69
N LEU A 103 -8.34 -5.54 11.60
CA LEU A 103 -6.89 -5.52 11.67
C LEU A 103 -6.29 -4.80 10.46
N LEU A 104 -6.75 -5.09 9.24
CA LEU A 104 -6.32 -4.42 8.02
C LEU A 104 -6.67 -2.91 8.07
N LYS A 105 -7.89 -2.58 8.51
CA LYS A 105 -8.28 -1.18 8.70
C LYS A 105 -7.34 -0.44 9.66
N ASN A 106 -7.01 -1.04 10.79
CA ASN A 106 -6.12 -0.43 11.78
C ASN A 106 -4.71 -0.19 11.23
N ILE A 107 -4.22 -1.08 10.36
CA ILE A 107 -2.93 -0.91 9.66
C ILE A 107 -3.00 0.28 8.72
N TYR A 108 -4.06 0.41 7.92
CA TYR A 108 -4.27 1.55 7.05
C TYR A 108 -4.41 2.87 7.82
N VAL A 109 -5.26 2.93 8.84
CA VAL A 109 -5.44 4.12 9.68
C VAL A 109 -4.10 4.58 10.26
N ARG A 110 -3.30 3.66 10.81
CA ARG A 110 -1.97 3.98 11.34
C ARG A 110 -1.05 4.57 10.28
N SER A 111 -1.04 4.00 9.08
CA SER A 111 -0.20 4.48 7.98
C SER A 111 -0.67 5.86 7.49
N ILE A 112 -1.97 6.05 7.31
CA ILE A 112 -2.57 7.31 6.91
C ILE A 112 -2.31 8.39 7.95
N ASP A 113 -2.58 8.14 9.22
CA ASP A 113 -2.30 9.09 10.31
C ASP A 113 -0.82 9.53 10.29
N SER A 114 0.08 8.60 10.03
CA SER A 114 1.50 8.87 9.94
C SER A 114 1.87 9.75 8.74
N ILE A 115 1.31 9.45 7.56
CA ILE A 115 1.45 10.24 6.33
C ILE A 115 0.92 11.66 6.54
N ARG A 116 -0.29 11.80 7.10
CA ARG A 116 -0.97 13.09 7.27
C ARG A 116 -0.23 14.06 8.20
N THR A 117 0.70 13.57 9.01
CA THR A 117 1.58 14.46 9.80
C THR A 117 2.55 15.28 8.93
N VAL A 118 2.84 14.85 7.70
CA VAL A 118 3.83 15.45 6.80
C VAL A 118 3.28 15.78 5.41
N ASP A 119 2.24 15.08 4.99
CA ASP A 119 1.61 15.23 3.68
C ASP A 119 0.07 15.17 3.78
N PRO A 120 -0.60 16.33 3.83
CA PRO A 120 -2.06 16.36 3.92
C PRO A 120 -2.77 16.22 2.57
N ASN A 121 -2.05 16.21 1.43
CA ASN A 121 -2.67 16.44 0.13
C ASN A 121 -2.71 15.22 -0.80
N HIS A 122 -1.68 14.35 -0.76
CA HIS A 122 -1.64 13.22 -1.69
C HIS A 122 -2.77 12.22 -1.39
N ILE A 123 -3.34 11.68 -2.47
CA ILE A 123 -4.32 10.61 -2.38
C ILE A 123 -3.64 9.36 -1.80
N VAL A 124 -4.34 8.68 -0.90
CA VAL A 124 -3.96 7.35 -0.44
C VAL A 124 -4.88 6.31 -1.06
N ILE A 125 -4.31 5.24 -1.57
CA ILE A 125 -5.05 4.11 -2.12
C ILE A 125 -4.97 2.97 -1.11
N ILE A 126 -6.09 2.32 -0.87
CA ILE A 126 -6.17 1.11 -0.05
C ILE A 126 -6.80 -0.02 -0.83
N GLU A 127 -6.29 -1.20 -0.61
CA GLU A 127 -6.81 -2.43 -1.19
C GLU A 127 -7.56 -3.27 -0.17
N GLY A 128 -8.50 -4.06 -0.65
CA GLY A 128 -9.23 -5.03 0.17
C GLY A 128 -8.40 -6.26 0.54
N ASN A 129 -8.88 -7.04 1.51
CA ASN A 129 -8.37 -8.38 1.78
C ASN A 129 -8.54 -9.30 0.55
N TRP A 130 -7.92 -10.48 0.58
CA TRP A 130 -7.97 -11.44 -0.53
C TRP A 130 -7.51 -10.83 -1.85
N TYR A 131 -6.27 -10.31 -1.84
CA TYR A 131 -5.63 -9.75 -3.04
C TYR A 131 -6.43 -8.57 -3.64
N GLY A 132 -6.89 -7.66 -2.81
CA GLY A 132 -7.64 -6.48 -3.23
C GLY A 132 -9.13 -6.72 -3.51
N ASN A 133 -9.69 -7.91 -3.23
CA ASN A 133 -11.06 -8.25 -3.64
C ASN A 133 -12.13 -8.09 -2.55
N ASP A 134 -11.77 -8.06 -1.27
CA ASP A 134 -12.72 -7.98 -0.16
C ASP A 134 -12.52 -6.72 0.69
N HIS A 135 -13.39 -5.75 0.54
CA HIS A 135 -13.38 -4.48 1.29
C HIS A 135 -14.24 -4.52 2.57
N THR A 136 -14.65 -5.71 3.02
CA THR A 136 -15.39 -5.87 4.27
C THR A 136 -14.61 -5.25 5.44
N GLY A 137 -15.26 -4.38 6.22
CA GLY A 137 -14.67 -3.67 7.35
C GLY A 137 -13.88 -2.40 6.98
N LEU A 138 -13.62 -2.13 5.71
CA LEU A 138 -12.94 -0.92 5.26
C LEU A 138 -13.91 0.24 4.97
N LEU A 139 -15.19 -0.03 4.83
CA LEU A 139 -16.23 0.96 4.61
C LEU A 139 -16.81 1.48 5.96
N PRO A 140 -17.30 2.74 6.05
CA PRO A 140 -17.15 3.83 5.06
C PRO A 140 -15.70 4.36 5.00
N PRO A 141 -15.40 5.28 4.05
CA PRO A 141 -14.11 5.97 4.01
C PRO A 141 -13.74 6.59 5.36
N PHE A 142 -12.45 6.58 5.68
CA PHE A 142 -11.91 7.06 6.95
C PHE A 142 -10.76 8.08 6.78
N ASP A 143 -10.59 8.58 5.56
CA ASP A 143 -9.76 9.73 5.20
C ASP A 143 -10.43 10.45 4.02
N ASP A 144 -10.30 11.79 3.95
CA ASP A 144 -10.98 12.59 2.93
C ASP A 144 -10.34 12.44 1.54
N GLU A 145 -9.04 12.12 1.48
CA GLU A 145 -8.27 11.95 0.26
C GLU A 145 -7.89 10.47 0.06
N MET A 146 -8.88 9.56 0.15
CA MET A 146 -8.63 8.13 -0.05
C MET A 146 -9.46 7.54 -1.19
N VAL A 147 -8.91 6.52 -1.83
CA VAL A 147 -9.52 5.75 -2.90
C VAL A 147 -9.42 4.26 -2.59
N TYR A 148 -10.46 3.51 -2.94
CA TYR A 148 -10.41 2.05 -2.91
C TYR A 148 -9.91 1.53 -4.24
N SER A 149 -8.95 0.61 -4.20
CA SER A 149 -8.50 -0.19 -5.33
C SER A 149 -8.90 -1.64 -5.13
N PHE A 150 -9.17 -2.33 -6.23
CA PHE A 150 -9.31 -3.78 -6.20
C PHE A 150 -8.71 -4.41 -7.44
N HIS A 151 -8.22 -5.63 -7.29
CA HIS A 151 -7.58 -6.39 -8.35
C HIS A 151 -8.52 -7.48 -8.86
N HIS A 152 -8.65 -7.56 -10.17
CA HIS A 152 -9.43 -8.62 -10.80
C HIS A 152 -8.70 -9.15 -12.03
N TYR A 153 -8.44 -10.45 -12.00
CA TYR A 153 -7.81 -11.14 -13.11
C TYR A 153 -8.86 -11.99 -13.84
N ILE A 154 -8.99 -11.82 -15.14
CA ILE A 154 -9.84 -12.65 -15.97
C ILE A 154 -9.12 -13.98 -16.21
N GLY A 155 -9.49 -15.03 -15.46
CA GLY A 155 -8.81 -16.32 -15.47
C GLY A 155 -9.09 -17.19 -16.72
N SER A 156 -10.26 -17.03 -17.37
CA SER A 156 -10.61 -17.75 -18.57
C SER A 156 -11.72 -17.04 -19.35
N SER A 157 -11.94 -17.43 -20.63
CA SER A 157 -13.04 -16.91 -21.46
C SER A 157 -14.45 -17.23 -20.92
N ALA A 158 -14.55 -18.10 -19.90
CA ALA A 158 -15.81 -18.43 -19.22
C ALA A 158 -16.20 -17.38 -18.17
N ASP A 159 -15.24 -16.57 -17.69
CA ASP A 159 -15.47 -15.59 -16.62
C ASP A 159 -16.01 -14.23 -17.11
N THR A 160 -16.28 -14.08 -18.39
CA THR A 160 -16.80 -12.83 -18.96
C THR A 160 -18.27 -12.56 -18.62
N ASN A 161 -18.99 -13.53 -18.06
CA ASN A 161 -20.42 -13.38 -17.71
C ASN A 161 -20.67 -12.38 -16.55
N TRP A 162 -19.69 -12.09 -15.72
CA TRP A 162 -19.82 -11.12 -14.62
C TRP A 162 -19.62 -9.66 -15.08
N ILE A 163 -18.90 -9.41 -16.17
CA ILE A 163 -18.68 -8.05 -16.73
C ILE A 163 -20.01 -7.35 -17.08
N HIS A 164 -21.08 -8.13 -17.30
CA HIS A 164 -22.41 -7.62 -17.64
C HIS A 164 -23.35 -7.44 -16.44
N GLN A 165 -22.87 -7.61 -15.20
CA GLN A 165 -23.70 -7.51 -13.98
C GLN A 165 -23.53 -6.18 -13.21
N TYR A 166 -22.70 -5.26 -13.70
CA TYR A 166 -22.49 -3.93 -13.11
C TYR A 166 -22.72 -2.83 -14.13
#